data_13f7d34d25f6bcfdf575c22bad51ee1c
#
_entry.id   13f7d34d25f6bcfdf575c22bad51ee1c
#
_cell.length_a   1.000
_cell.length_b   1.000
_cell.length_c   1.000
_cell.angle_alpha   90.00
_cell.angle_beta   90.00
_cell.angle_gamma   90.00
#
_symmetry.space_group_name_H-M   'P 1'
#
loop_
_entity.id
_entity.type
_entity.pdbx_description
1 polymer ?
#
loop_
_entity_poly.entity_id
_entity_poly.type
_entity_poly.pdbx_seq_one_letter_code
_entity_poly.pdbx_strand_id
1 'polypeptide(L)'
;MPIALMIRRITRAIGPPAADSGSVRPMARPSASAVAAALLLPVAACLVALFPIRALAQHCGAVSALHACGLDNGPALDESPGVGDAAGLDAGSSADDGPGPDDAPGVDDSPAEPESSSGEVAPAQELTASVLFQLIAAEIAAQSGQLGSAVQTMLELARQTGDSRIARRATELALRERVFARALAAAEMWRKLAPESTQAVLVLENLYLAGNRLEEAGKLLARRLAMAQDEPGRAGIWFNLRQALLRLDKPQAALGLAEQLARAGSAAQGEDQTTLAVLLVQSGSSAAAGRIAEALKLAERHASRLELAQSALQIKRQDLAQLPLERLIREAEDRQVQSQALLLLAQLMRESERAEEGFQLLDASLARDPRRVELLYDHAMAAERLNRLEVAEKSLRQLIELRPKHAHAYNALGYALADRNIRLDEAQQLIEKALELAPEDPHIIDSMGWVLYRRGNLEGALEYLQRAYRLQADAEIAVHLGEVLWKLGRRDEAMELWRNARRSEPGNAVLRETLGRLEVSL
;
A
#
# COMPACT_ATOMS: atom_id res chain seq x y z
N MET A 1 0.75 -17.29 23.27
CA MET A 1 1.02 -17.13 24.73
C MET A 1 0.39 -15.84 25.21
N PRO A 2 -0.42 -15.82 26.27
CA PRO A 2 -1.13 -14.62 26.70
C PRO A 2 -0.17 -13.61 27.37
N ILE A 3 -0.39 -12.35 27.07
CA ILE A 3 0.34 -11.14 27.57
C ILE A 3 0.51 -11.12 29.10
N ALA A 4 -0.39 -11.77 29.85
CA ALA A 4 -0.32 -11.90 31.31
C ALA A 4 0.92 -12.65 31.84
N LEU A 5 1.56 -13.50 31.03
CA LEU A 5 2.78 -14.23 31.41
C LEU A 5 4.05 -13.40 31.23
N MET A 6 4.01 -12.43 30.33
CA MET A 6 5.12 -11.51 30.07
C MET A 6 5.21 -10.42 31.14
N ILE A 7 4.08 -9.92 31.63
CA ILE A 7 4.03 -8.93 32.72
C ILE A 7 4.55 -9.51 34.04
N ARG A 8 4.28 -10.79 34.35
CA ARG A 8 4.79 -11.46 35.57
C ARG A 8 6.32 -11.72 35.52
N ARG A 9 6.95 -11.74 34.36
CA ARG A 9 8.43 -11.88 34.29
C ARG A 9 9.14 -10.54 34.48
N ILE A 10 8.54 -9.42 34.10
CA ILE A 10 9.14 -8.08 34.26
C ILE A 10 9.07 -7.62 35.73
N THR A 11 8.00 -7.94 36.46
CA THR A 11 7.86 -7.59 37.89
C THR A 11 8.74 -8.42 38.81
N ARG A 12 9.31 -9.54 38.34
CA ARG A 12 10.23 -10.37 39.16
C ARG A 12 11.71 -9.96 39.03
N ALA A 13 12.05 -9.08 38.06
CA ALA A 13 13.41 -8.61 37.85
C ALA A 13 13.74 -7.31 38.62
N ILE A 14 12.75 -6.69 39.28
CA ILE A 14 12.95 -5.48 40.09
C ILE A 14 12.73 -5.88 41.54
N GLY A 15 13.81 -6.28 42.20
CA GLY A 15 13.83 -6.53 43.66
C GLY A 15 13.65 -5.22 44.44
N PRO A 16 13.13 -5.27 45.68
CA PRO A 16 12.92 -4.10 46.49
C PRO A 16 14.26 -3.44 46.90
N PRO A 17 14.33 -2.07 46.94
CA PRO A 17 15.55 -1.39 47.34
C PRO A 17 15.85 -1.61 48.82
N ALA A 18 17.09 -1.95 49.13
CA ALA A 18 17.63 -2.03 50.47
C ALA A 18 17.61 -0.65 51.14
N ALA A 19 17.14 -0.62 52.36
CA ALA A 19 17.19 0.54 53.24
C ALA A 19 18.62 0.74 53.75
N ASP A 20 19.22 1.91 53.46
CA ASP A 20 20.38 2.36 54.20
C ASP A 20 20.22 3.83 54.63
N SER A 21 20.50 4.03 55.93
CA SER A 21 20.29 5.24 56.68
C SER A 21 21.48 6.18 56.56
N GLY A 22 21.32 7.43 56.14
CA GLY A 22 22.40 8.41 56.19
C GLY A 22 22.03 9.82 55.71
N SER A 23 21.76 10.67 56.68
CA SER A 23 21.87 12.15 56.76
C SER A 23 21.53 13.05 55.57
N VAL A 24 20.56 13.90 55.81
CA VAL A 24 19.91 14.97 55.03
C VAL A 24 20.83 16.19 54.79
N ARG A 25 20.86 16.66 53.54
CA ARG A 25 20.97 18.10 53.23
C ARG A 25 19.98 18.44 52.08
N PRO A 26 19.28 19.56 52.12
CA PRO A 26 18.22 19.84 51.16
C PRO A 26 18.79 20.44 49.87
N MET A 27 18.46 19.85 48.72
CA MET A 27 18.63 20.48 47.41
C MET A 27 17.28 20.78 46.77
N ALA A 28 17.26 21.89 46.05
CA ALA A 28 16.11 22.51 45.44
C ALA A 28 15.28 21.58 44.55
N ARG A 29 13.96 21.73 44.61
CA ARG A 29 12.98 21.02 43.77
C ARG A 29 13.13 21.49 42.31
N PRO A 30 13.30 20.58 41.32
CA PRO A 30 13.18 20.96 39.91
C PRO A 30 11.71 21.19 39.53
N SER A 31 11.50 22.14 38.63
CA SER A 31 10.18 22.55 38.15
C SER A 31 9.47 21.44 37.37
N ALA A 32 8.14 21.40 37.41
CA ALA A 32 7.29 20.39 36.78
C ALA A 32 7.53 20.16 35.27
N SER A 33 8.16 21.10 34.57
CA SER A 33 8.49 20.99 33.15
C SER A 33 9.67 20.04 32.83
N ALA A 34 10.58 19.82 33.79
CA ALA A 34 11.74 18.93 33.59
C ALA A 34 11.41 17.44 33.75
N VAL A 35 10.34 17.12 34.50
CA VAL A 35 9.90 15.73 34.72
C VAL A 35 9.07 15.22 33.53
N ALA A 36 8.35 16.10 32.83
CA ALA A 36 7.58 15.73 31.64
C ALA A 36 8.46 15.37 30.43
N ALA A 37 9.61 16.02 30.27
CA ALA A 37 10.52 15.76 29.16
C ALA A 37 11.31 14.44 29.28
N ALA A 38 11.55 13.95 30.51
CA ALA A 38 12.32 12.74 30.76
C ALA A 38 11.49 11.44 30.64
N LEU A 39 10.15 11.52 30.66
CA LEU A 39 9.23 10.37 30.60
C LEU A 39 8.66 10.12 29.19
N LEU A 40 8.80 11.04 28.24
CA LEU A 40 8.23 10.92 26.89
C LEU A 40 9.20 10.34 25.85
N LEU A 41 10.50 10.37 26.07
CA LEU A 41 11.50 9.85 25.12
C LEU A 41 11.58 8.33 25.01
N PRO A 42 11.38 7.50 26.05
CA PRO A 42 11.41 6.05 25.89
C PRO A 42 10.13 5.42 25.32
N VAL A 43 8.98 6.12 25.34
CA VAL A 43 7.70 5.58 24.81
C VAL A 43 7.61 5.73 23.29
N ALA A 44 8.20 6.77 22.72
CA ALA A 44 8.24 6.97 21.27
C ALA A 44 9.16 5.95 20.56
N ALA A 45 10.26 5.56 21.19
CA ALA A 45 11.20 4.57 20.64
C ALA A 45 10.67 3.12 20.68
N CYS A 46 9.81 2.77 21.64
CA CYS A 46 9.20 1.44 21.72
C CYS A 46 8.01 1.24 20.76
N LEU A 47 7.35 2.32 20.31
CA LEU A 47 6.22 2.23 19.38
C LEU A 47 6.66 2.02 17.92
N VAL A 48 7.88 2.42 17.56
CA VAL A 48 8.42 2.22 16.21
C VAL A 48 8.93 0.79 15.99
N ALA A 49 9.30 0.08 17.06
CA ALA A 49 9.88 -1.27 16.98
C ALA A 49 8.86 -2.43 16.98
N LEU A 50 7.55 -2.18 17.09
CA LEU A 50 6.51 -3.21 17.22
C LEU A 50 5.51 -3.29 16.06
N PHE A 51 5.67 -2.52 14.99
CA PHE A 51 4.79 -2.61 13.83
C PHE A 51 5.53 -3.22 12.63
N PRO A 52 5.15 -4.42 12.17
CA PRO A 52 5.67 -4.97 10.92
C PRO A 52 5.20 -4.11 9.73
N ILE A 53 6.03 -4.01 8.72
CA ILE A 53 5.88 -3.21 7.48
C ILE A 53 4.51 -3.37 6.77
N ARG A 54 3.76 -4.43 7.06
CA ARG A 54 2.36 -4.60 6.61
C ARG A 54 1.39 -3.51 7.11
N ALA A 55 1.69 -2.84 8.21
CA ALA A 55 0.85 -1.78 8.75
C ALA A 55 1.01 -0.43 7.99
N LEU A 56 2.15 -0.18 7.34
CA LEU A 56 2.35 1.06 6.55
C LEU A 56 1.54 1.05 5.24
N ALA A 57 1.36 -0.13 4.63
CA ALA A 57 0.51 -0.27 3.44
C ALA A 57 -0.98 -0.05 3.74
N GLN A 58 -1.41 -0.30 4.97
CA GLN A 58 -2.78 -0.04 5.43
C GLN A 58 -3.07 1.46 5.67
N HIS A 59 -2.04 2.27 5.96
CA HIS A 59 -2.21 3.71 6.19
C HIS A 59 -2.38 4.52 4.89
N CYS A 60 -1.79 4.08 3.77
CA CYS A 60 -2.03 4.70 2.46
C CYS A 60 -3.47 4.50 1.95
N GLY A 61 -4.14 3.42 2.36
CA GLY A 61 -5.52 3.13 1.94
C GLY A 61 -6.58 4.07 2.55
N ALA A 62 -6.33 4.63 3.72
CA ALA A 62 -7.26 5.59 4.36
C ALA A 62 -7.23 6.96 3.67
N VAL A 63 -6.08 7.38 3.16
CA VAL A 63 -5.94 8.63 2.41
C VAL A 63 -6.61 8.53 1.04
N SER A 64 -6.50 7.37 0.37
CA SER A 64 -7.20 7.13 -0.90
C SER A 64 -8.73 7.10 -0.75
N ALA A 65 -9.26 6.66 0.39
CA ALA A 65 -10.70 6.71 0.65
C ALA A 65 -11.21 8.15 0.85
N LEU A 66 -10.38 9.05 1.39
CA LEU A 66 -10.70 10.48 1.51
C LEU A 66 -10.70 11.18 0.15
N HIS A 67 -9.80 10.80 -0.76
CA HIS A 67 -9.79 11.31 -2.16
C HIS A 67 -11.04 10.87 -2.95
N ALA A 68 -11.51 9.65 -2.73
CA ALA A 68 -12.74 9.17 -3.37
C ALA A 68 -14.02 9.85 -2.84
N CYS A 69 -13.95 10.51 -1.67
CA CYS A 69 -15.08 11.22 -1.09
C CYS A 69 -15.16 12.72 -1.45
N GLY A 70 -14.24 13.24 -2.26
CA GLY A 70 -14.27 14.64 -2.74
C GLY A 70 -14.07 15.69 -1.64
N LEU A 71 -13.38 15.36 -0.54
CA LEU A 71 -13.19 16.24 0.61
C LEU A 71 -11.88 17.03 0.59
N ASP A 72 -11.16 17.06 -0.53
CA ASP A 72 -9.88 17.76 -0.66
C ASP A 72 -10.02 19.00 -1.58
N ASN A 73 -10.65 20.04 -1.06
CA ASN A 73 -10.64 21.38 -1.65
C ASN A 73 -10.08 22.39 -0.63
N GLY A 74 -8.75 22.31 -0.39
CA GLY A 74 -8.01 23.36 0.25
C GLY A 74 -7.09 24.06 -0.77
N PRO A 75 -6.97 25.41 -0.79
CA PRO A 75 -6.13 26.10 -1.74
C PRO A 75 -4.65 25.79 -1.48
N ALA A 76 -3.94 25.40 -2.54
CA ALA A 76 -2.49 25.27 -2.55
C ALA A 76 -1.88 26.65 -2.28
N LEU A 77 -1.09 26.76 -1.23
CA LEU A 77 -0.18 27.88 -1.03
C LEU A 77 1.06 27.68 -1.90
N ASP A 78 1.18 28.54 -2.87
CA ASP A 78 2.31 28.69 -3.79
C ASP A 78 3.49 29.31 -2.99
N GLU A 79 4.54 28.53 -2.73
CA GLU A 79 5.83 29.06 -2.27
C GLU A 79 6.80 29.08 -3.45
N SER A 80 6.93 30.25 -4.04
CA SER A 80 8.06 30.59 -4.91
C SER A 80 9.22 31.13 -4.09
N PRO A 81 10.46 30.72 -4.31
CA PRO A 81 11.62 31.55 -4.02
C PRO A 81 12.11 32.23 -5.27
N GLY A 82 12.31 33.53 -5.12
CA GLY A 82 12.70 34.42 -6.19
C GLY A 82 14.21 34.53 -6.46
N VAL A 83 14.44 35.29 -7.50
CA VAL A 83 15.55 36.22 -7.82
C VAL A 83 16.85 35.66 -8.40
N GLY A 84 17.20 36.20 -9.56
CA GLY A 84 18.56 36.25 -10.08
C GLY A 84 18.67 36.61 -11.57
N ASP A 85 18.56 37.88 -11.87
CA ASP A 85 19.29 38.72 -12.83
C ASP A 85 19.85 38.20 -14.19
N ALA A 86 19.46 38.92 -15.22
CA ALA A 86 20.21 39.83 -16.11
C ALA A 86 20.47 39.43 -17.57
N ALA A 87 20.07 40.37 -18.40
CA ALA A 87 20.63 40.81 -19.70
C ALA A 87 20.50 39.86 -20.89
N GLY A 88 20.02 40.25 -22.06
CA GLY A 88 19.89 41.48 -22.74
C GLY A 88 19.83 41.25 -24.24
N LEU A 89 19.11 42.11 -24.97
CA LEU A 89 19.27 42.49 -26.41
C LEU A 89 18.99 41.39 -27.46
N ASP A 90 18.32 41.54 -28.56
CA ASP A 90 18.06 42.71 -29.41
C ASP A 90 17.00 42.39 -30.49
N ALA A 91 16.30 43.37 -30.88
CA ALA A 91 15.58 43.77 -32.07
C ALA A 91 15.45 42.84 -33.29
N GLY A 92 14.29 42.95 -33.95
CA GLY A 92 14.14 42.62 -35.37
C GLY A 92 12.70 42.56 -35.88
N SER A 93 12.17 43.73 -36.21
CA SER A 93 11.06 44.11 -37.06
C SER A 93 10.73 43.18 -38.24
N SER A 94 9.48 43.02 -38.60
CA SER A 94 8.89 43.58 -39.85
C SER A 94 7.39 43.27 -39.93
N ALA A 95 6.68 44.27 -40.36
CA ALA A 95 5.28 44.35 -40.69
C ALA A 95 4.91 43.53 -41.93
N ASP A 96 3.63 43.10 -42.04
CA ASP A 96 2.79 43.55 -43.18
C ASP A 96 1.33 43.13 -43.02
N ASP A 97 0.48 44.09 -43.20
CA ASP A 97 -0.88 44.23 -43.72
C ASP A 97 -1.96 43.13 -43.53
N GLY A 98 -3.08 43.63 -42.93
CA GLY A 98 -4.39 42.99 -42.91
C GLY A 98 -5.18 43.04 -44.21
N PRO A 99 -6.46 42.62 -44.24
CA PRO A 99 -7.59 43.41 -43.76
C PRO A 99 -8.67 42.62 -42.96
N GLY A 100 -9.38 43.32 -42.07
CA GLY A 100 -10.70 42.89 -41.56
C GLY A 100 -11.82 43.51 -42.46
N PRO A 101 -13.07 43.55 -42.00
CA PRO A 101 -13.77 42.93 -40.90
C PRO A 101 -15.05 42.18 -41.37
N ASP A 102 -15.73 41.51 -40.49
CA ASP A 102 -17.19 41.47 -40.21
C ASP A 102 -17.69 40.10 -39.77
N ASP A 103 -18.61 40.16 -38.78
CA ASP A 103 -19.51 39.12 -38.31
C ASP A 103 -18.99 38.05 -37.33
N ALA A 104 -18.93 38.44 -36.03
CA ALA A 104 -19.05 37.54 -34.90
C ALA A 104 -20.40 37.72 -34.19
N PRO A 105 -21.18 36.65 -33.95
CA PRO A 105 -22.28 36.71 -32.98
C PRO A 105 -21.69 36.61 -31.56
N GLY A 106 -22.26 37.42 -30.65
CA GLY A 106 -21.82 37.63 -29.29
C GLY A 106 -21.69 36.37 -28.48
N VAL A 107 -20.55 36.19 -27.84
CA VAL A 107 -20.35 35.28 -26.74
C VAL A 107 -20.76 36.02 -25.49
N ASP A 108 -21.82 35.51 -24.84
CA ASP A 108 -22.31 35.95 -23.52
C ASP A 108 -21.29 35.50 -22.47
N ASP A 109 -20.42 36.40 -22.03
CA ASP A 109 -19.49 36.23 -20.94
C ASP A 109 -20.19 36.46 -19.60
N SER A 110 -21.14 35.59 -19.25
CA SER A 110 -21.59 35.47 -17.88
C SER A 110 -20.72 34.42 -17.20
N PRO A 111 -20.10 34.73 -16.05
CA PRO A 111 -19.35 33.73 -15.27
C PRO A 111 -20.30 32.62 -14.85
N ALA A 112 -19.99 31.39 -15.21
CA ALA A 112 -20.71 30.21 -14.75
C ALA A 112 -20.71 30.20 -13.20
N GLU A 113 -21.87 30.34 -12.63
CA GLU A 113 -22.09 30.11 -11.20
C GLU A 113 -21.71 28.65 -10.90
N PRO A 114 -20.98 28.40 -9.80
CA PRO A 114 -20.66 27.03 -9.42
C PRO A 114 -21.96 26.28 -9.13
N GLU A 115 -22.15 25.16 -9.80
CA GLU A 115 -23.29 24.25 -9.60
C GLU A 115 -23.52 24.02 -8.12
N SER A 116 -24.65 24.49 -7.62
CA SER A 116 -25.08 24.35 -6.26
C SER A 116 -25.17 22.86 -5.91
N SER A 117 -24.28 22.41 -5.02
CA SER A 117 -24.30 21.09 -4.41
C SER A 117 -25.69 20.83 -3.82
N SER A 118 -26.32 19.79 -4.33
CA SER A 118 -27.67 19.33 -4.03
C SER A 118 -27.98 19.23 -2.52
N GLY A 119 -28.96 20.01 -2.03
CA GLY A 119 -29.95 19.48 -1.12
C GLY A 119 -29.66 19.49 0.38
N GLU A 120 -28.75 20.30 0.93
CA GLU A 120 -28.74 20.57 2.37
C GLU A 120 -29.73 21.68 2.69
N VAL A 121 -30.88 21.29 3.28
CA VAL A 121 -31.89 22.25 3.76
C VAL A 121 -31.28 23.09 4.87
N ALA A 122 -31.24 24.41 4.68
CA ALA A 122 -30.82 25.33 5.73
C ALA A 122 -31.79 25.23 6.91
N PRO A 123 -31.32 25.18 8.16
CA PRO A 123 -32.19 25.12 9.33
C PRO A 123 -32.97 26.43 9.44
N ALA A 124 -34.22 26.33 9.90
CA ALA A 124 -35.11 27.46 10.09
C ALA A 124 -34.75 28.34 11.31
N GLN A 125 -33.62 28.08 11.99
CA GLN A 125 -33.18 28.87 13.16
C GLN A 125 -32.25 29.99 12.75
N GLU A 126 -32.55 31.21 13.24
CA GLU A 126 -31.68 32.36 13.09
C GLU A 126 -30.32 32.11 13.77
N LEU A 127 -29.25 32.50 13.10
CA LEU A 127 -27.89 32.43 13.62
C LEU A 127 -27.75 33.44 14.77
N THR A 128 -27.87 32.98 16.00
CA THR A 128 -27.68 33.85 17.17
C THR A 128 -26.20 34.21 17.36
N ALA A 129 -25.91 35.37 17.96
CA ALA A 129 -24.55 35.78 18.26
C ALA A 129 -23.78 34.71 19.08
N SER A 130 -24.47 33.98 19.97
CA SER A 130 -23.90 32.89 20.77
C SER A 130 -23.47 31.69 19.89
N VAL A 131 -24.31 31.26 18.95
CA VAL A 131 -24.00 30.16 18.03
C VAL A 131 -22.82 30.53 17.13
N LEU A 132 -22.83 31.77 16.59
CA LEU A 132 -21.71 32.26 15.76
C LEU A 132 -20.39 32.28 16.53
N PHE A 133 -20.41 32.80 17.76
CA PHE A 133 -19.21 32.83 18.62
C PHE A 133 -18.66 31.40 18.87
N GLN A 134 -19.52 30.42 19.19
CA GLN A 134 -19.11 29.04 19.44
C GLN A 134 -18.58 28.37 18.17
N LEU A 135 -19.16 28.65 17.00
CA LEU A 135 -18.65 28.14 15.71
C LEU A 135 -17.24 28.65 15.43
N ILE A 136 -17.04 29.97 15.59
CA ILE A 136 -15.71 30.57 15.39
C ILE A 136 -14.70 30.01 16.41
N ALA A 137 -15.10 29.90 17.69
CA ALA A 137 -14.23 29.31 18.71
C ALA A 137 -13.83 27.86 18.41
N ALA A 138 -14.77 27.05 17.90
CA ALA A 138 -14.49 25.66 17.50
C ALA A 138 -13.55 25.59 16.28
N GLU A 139 -13.71 26.47 15.27
CA GLU A 139 -12.79 26.54 14.13
C GLU A 139 -11.39 27.01 14.54
N ILE A 140 -11.25 27.98 15.42
CA ILE A 140 -9.96 28.41 15.98
C ILE A 140 -9.30 27.24 16.75
N ALA A 141 -10.08 26.52 17.56
CA ALA A 141 -9.58 25.33 18.27
C ALA A 141 -9.10 24.25 17.28
N ALA A 142 -9.82 24.01 16.18
CA ALA A 142 -9.44 23.08 15.14
C ALA A 142 -8.14 23.49 14.43
N GLN A 143 -7.98 24.79 14.11
CA GLN A 143 -6.75 25.32 13.51
C GLN A 143 -5.56 25.25 14.46
N SER A 144 -5.82 25.41 15.79
CA SER A 144 -4.80 25.28 16.84
C SER A 144 -4.45 23.83 17.20
N GLY A 145 -4.97 22.83 16.45
CA GLY A 145 -4.70 21.41 16.71
C GLY A 145 -5.55 20.79 17.83
N GLN A 146 -6.45 21.55 18.46
CA GLN A 146 -7.35 21.05 19.52
C GLN A 146 -8.60 20.38 18.92
N LEU A 147 -8.40 19.38 18.02
CA LEU A 147 -9.48 18.77 17.25
C LEU A 147 -10.58 18.16 18.12
N GLY A 148 -10.23 17.50 19.22
CA GLY A 148 -11.20 16.88 20.12
C GLY A 148 -12.18 17.86 20.75
N SER A 149 -11.70 19.02 21.19
CA SER A 149 -12.53 20.12 21.73
C SER A 149 -13.42 20.71 20.64
N ALA A 150 -12.86 20.95 19.45
CA ALA A 150 -13.60 21.47 18.31
C ALA A 150 -14.75 20.53 17.90
N VAL A 151 -14.49 19.22 17.79
CA VAL A 151 -15.51 18.20 17.46
C VAL A 151 -16.63 18.19 18.49
N GLN A 152 -16.30 18.24 19.79
CA GLN A 152 -17.29 18.21 20.85
C GLN A 152 -18.21 19.46 20.80
N THR A 153 -17.62 20.64 20.60
CA THR A 153 -18.38 21.90 20.46
C THR A 153 -19.27 21.85 19.21
N MET A 154 -18.74 21.41 18.07
CA MET A 154 -19.51 21.30 16.84
C MET A 154 -20.68 20.30 16.96
N LEU A 155 -20.48 19.16 17.64
CA LEU A 155 -21.56 18.19 17.88
C LEU A 155 -22.66 18.75 18.77
N GLU A 156 -22.31 19.49 19.80
CA GLU A 156 -23.29 20.12 20.66
C GLU A 156 -24.07 21.21 19.91
N LEU A 157 -23.38 22.04 19.12
CA LEU A 157 -24.03 23.01 18.25
C LEU A 157 -24.97 22.36 17.21
N ALA A 158 -24.53 21.24 16.58
CA ALA A 158 -25.38 20.51 15.66
C ALA A 158 -26.66 19.96 16.31
N ARG A 159 -26.58 19.54 17.59
CA ARG A 159 -27.76 19.11 18.34
C ARG A 159 -28.70 20.28 18.65
N GLN A 160 -28.16 21.44 19.04
CA GLN A 160 -28.91 22.61 19.40
C GLN A 160 -29.60 23.28 18.21
N THR A 161 -28.90 23.37 17.09
CA THR A 161 -29.37 24.09 15.90
C THR A 161 -30.12 23.20 14.92
N GLY A 162 -29.92 21.88 14.94
CA GLY A 162 -30.42 20.97 13.92
C GLY A 162 -29.73 21.13 12.54
N ASP A 163 -28.62 21.89 12.48
CA ASP A 163 -27.93 22.17 11.22
C ASP A 163 -27.00 21.00 10.82
N SER A 164 -27.34 20.35 9.71
CA SER A 164 -26.58 19.24 9.15
C SER A 164 -25.16 19.63 8.71
N ARG A 165 -24.94 20.87 8.30
CA ARG A 165 -23.63 21.41 7.88
C ARG A 165 -22.64 21.43 9.06
N ILE A 166 -23.12 21.75 10.27
CA ILE A 166 -22.30 21.71 11.49
C ILE A 166 -21.96 20.25 11.83
N ALA A 167 -22.90 19.33 11.71
CA ALA A 167 -22.65 17.90 11.93
C ALA A 167 -21.67 17.32 10.90
N ARG A 168 -21.77 17.73 9.64
CA ARG A 168 -20.79 17.40 8.59
C ARG A 168 -19.40 17.90 8.98
N ARG A 169 -19.28 19.17 9.37
CA ARG A 169 -18.00 19.76 9.79
C ARG A 169 -17.41 19.04 11.01
N ALA A 170 -18.23 18.68 11.99
CA ALA A 170 -17.82 17.87 13.12
C ALA A 170 -17.27 16.50 12.68
N THR A 171 -17.89 15.87 11.67
CA THR A 171 -17.44 14.60 11.11
C THR A 171 -16.08 14.74 10.43
N GLU A 172 -15.87 15.77 9.61
CA GLU A 172 -14.58 16.06 8.96
C GLU A 172 -13.45 16.24 9.98
N LEU A 173 -13.69 17.02 11.02
CA LEU A 173 -12.72 17.25 12.09
C LEU A 173 -12.43 15.97 12.89
N ALA A 174 -13.45 15.17 13.18
CA ALA A 174 -13.30 13.90 13.90
C ALA A 174 -12.51 12.86 13.10
N LEU A 175 -12.70 12.81 11.78
CA LEU A 175 -11.89 11.97 10.88
C LEU A 175 -10.42 12.41 10.86
N ARG A 176 -10.15 13.71 10.86
CA ARG A 176 -8.78 14.26 10.97
C ARG A 176 -8.13 13.96 12.33
N GLU A 177 -8.90 13.95 13.40
CA GLU A 177 -8.45 13.56 14.75
C GLU A 177 -8.08 12.08 14.83
N ARG A 178 -8.61 11.24 13.92
CA ARG A 178 -8.42 9.78 13.90
C ARG A 178 -8.98 9.06 15.15
N VAL A 179 -9.96 9.64 15.82
CA VAL A 179 -10.65 9.03 16.96
C VAL A 179 -11.97 8.43 16.49
N PHE A 180 -11.95 7.12 16.22
CA PHE A 180 -13.05 6.38 15.63
C PHE A 180 -14.41 6.62 16.29
N ALA A 181 -14.50 6.56 17.60
CA ALA A 181 -15.76 6.73 18.33
C ALA A 181 -16.39 8.13 18.09
N ARG A 182 -15.57 9.18 18.01
CA ARG A 182 -16.04 10.53 17.74
C ARG A 182 -16.47 10.70 16.29
N ALA A 183 -15.70 10.15 15.35
CA ALA A 183 -16.05 10.18 13.94
C ALA A 183 -17.38 9.47 13.68
N LEU A 184 -17.59 8.32 14.31
CA LEU A 184 -18.84 7.58 14.22
C LEU A 184 -20.02 8.37 14.78
N ALA A 185 -19.91 8.93 16.00
CA ALA A 185 -20.98 9.73 16.61
C ALA A 185 -21.31 10.97 15.78
N ALA A 186 -20.31 11.62 15.18
CA ALA A 186 -20.51 12.79 14.32
C ALA A 186 -21.22 12.39 13.01
N ALA A 187 -20.82 11.31 12.37
CA ALA A 187 -21.45 10.82 11.15
C ALA A 187 -22.88 10.32 11.38
N GLU A 188 -23.16 9.65 12.50
CA GLU A 188 -24.52 9.28 12.90
C GLU A 188 -25.41 10.51 13.10
N MET A 189 -24.89 11.57 13.72
CA MET A 189 -25.59 12.85 13.86
C MET A 189 -25.84 13.49 12.50
N TRP A 190 -24.83 13.57 11.64
CA TRP A 190 -24.97 14.14 10.29
C TRP A 190 -26.05 13.38 9.50
N ARG A 191 -26.01 12.03 9.50
CA ARG A 191 -27.03 11.19 8.84
C ARG A 191 -28.44 11.41 9.39
N LYS A 192 -28.56 11.65 10.72
CA LYS A 192 -29.84 11.94 11.36
C LYS A 192 -30.41 13.28 10.91
N LEU A 193 -29.57 14.32 10.78
CA LEU A 193 -29.98 15.68 10.41
C LEU A 193 -30.15 15.84 8.90
N ALA A 194 -29.46 15.06 8.09
CA ALA A 194 -29.56 15.04 6.63
C ALA A 194 -29.84 13.62 6.11
N PRO A 195 -31.06 13.08 6.25
CA PRO A 195 -31.39 11.70 5.87
C PRO A 195 -31.18 11.39 4.40
N GLU A 196 -31.23 12.36 3.52
CA GLU A 196 -31.08 12.19 2.06
C GLU A 196 -29.66 12.48 1.58
N SER A 197 -28.76 12.88 2.47
CA SER A 197 -27.36 13.13 2.10
C SER A 197 -26.62 11.85 1.76
N THR A 198 -26.32 11.67 0.47
CA THR A 198 -25.54 10.53 -0.03
C THR A 198 -24.15 10.50 0.63
N GLN A 199 -23.54 11.65 0.84
CA GLN A 199 -22.24 11.79 1.48
C GLN A 199 -22.25 11.28 2.93
N ALA A 200 -23.28 11.66 3.71
CA ALA A 200 -23.44 11.19 5.09
C ALA A 200 -23.60 9.66 5.14
N VAL A 201 -24.36 9.08 4.20
CA VAL A 201 -24.52 7.62 4.08
C VAL A 201 -23.18 6.95 3.78
N LEU A 202 -22.43 7.43 2.79
CA LEU A 202 -21.13 6.84 2.40
C LEU A 202 -20.10 6.88 3.53
N VAL A 203 -19.98 8.02 4.22
CA VAL A 203 -19.07 8.15 5.37
C VAL A 203 -19.46 7.18 6.48
N LEU A 204 -20.77 7.08 6.78
CA LEU A 204 -21.26 6.20 7.84
C LEU A 204 -21.11 4.72 7.48
N GLU A 205 -21.37 4.31 6.23
CA GLU A 205 -21.09 2.96 5.74
C GLU A 205 -19.62 2.57 5.96
N ASN A 206 -18.69 3.43 5.55
CA ASN A 206 -17.27 3.17 5.71
C ASN A 206 -16.86 3.07 7.19
N LEU A 207 -17.40 3.92 8.05
CA LEU A 207 -17.15 3.85 9.49
C LEU A 207 -17.74 2.57 10.10
N TYR A 208 -18.94 2.15 9.73
CA TYR A 208 -19.51 0.89 10.21
C TYR A 208 -18.68 -0.32 9.76
N LEU A 209 -18.24 -0.35 8.50
CA LEU A 209 -17.35 -1.41 8.00
C LEU A 209 -16.01 -1.42 8.76
N ALA A 210 -15.35 -0.27 8.89
CA ALA A 210 -14.09 -0.14 9.63
C ALA A 210 -14.21 -0.52 11.12
N GLY A 211 -15.37 -0.25 11.73
CA GLY A 211 -15.70 -0.62 13.10
C GLY A 211 -16.21 -2.05 13.28
N ASN A 212 -16.24 -2.85 12.21
CA ASN A 212 -16.80 -4.22 12.20
C ASN A 212 -18.28 -4.28 12.64
N ARG A 213 -19.04 -3.17 12.44
CA ARG A 213 -20.49 -3.07 12.67
C ARG A 213 -21.25 -3.50 11.40
N LEU A 214 -21.10 -4.78 11.02
CA LEU A 214 -21.51 -5.29 9.73
C LEU A 214 -23.04 -5.30 9.54
N GLU A 215 -23.81 -5.45 10.62
CA GLU A 215 -25.27 -5.42 10.56
C GLU A 215 -25.78 -4.04 10.15
N GLU A 216 -25.26 -2.98 10.75
CA GLU A 216 -25.63 -1.59 10.45
C GLU A 216 -25.15 -1.18 9.06
N ALA A 217 -23.90 -1.55 8.70
CA ALA A 217 -23.39 -1.35 7.34
C ALA A 217 -24.28 -2.04 6.31
N GLY A 218 -24.70 -3.28 6.56
CA GLY A 218 -25.57 -4.06 5.67
C GLY A 218 -26.92 -3.41 5.41
N LYS A 219 -27.53 -2.78 6.42
CA LYS A 219 -28.80 -2.06 6.26
C LYS A 219 -28.66 -0.86 5.32
N LEU A 220 -27.58 -0.09 5.44
CA LEU A 220 -27.31 1.06 4.58
C LEU A 220 -26.98 0.62 3.15
N LEU A 221 -26.10 -0.35 3.00
CA LEU A 221 -25.69 -0.92 1.72
C LEU A 221 -26.86 -1.53 0.96
N ALA A 222 -27.72 -2.31 1.62
CA ALA A 222 -28.91 -2.89 1.01
C ALA A 222 -29.87 -1.79 0.47
N ARG A 223 -30.07 -0.72 1.25
CA ARG A 223 -30.88 0.43 0.80
C ARG A 223 -30.23 1.11 -0.41
N ARG A 224 -28.91 1.35 -0.38
CA ARG A 224 -28.20 1.99 -1.48
C ARG A 224 -28.20 1.14 -2.75
N LEU A 225 -28.02 -0.18 -2.65
CA LEU A 225 -28.14 -1.11 -3.78
C LEU A 225 -29.56 -1.11 -4.37
N ALA A 226 -30.60 -1.06 -3.52
CA ALA A 226 -32.00 -0.99 -3.97
C ALA A 226 -32.35 0.35 -4.65
N MET A 227 -31.68 1.44 -4.26
CA MET A 227 -31.90 2.77 -4.84
C MET A 227 -31.09 3.01 -6.13
N ALA A 228 -30.06 2.22 -6.41
CA ALA A 228 -29.27 2.34 -7.63
C ALA A 228 -30.12 2.00 -8.86
N GLN A 229 -30.32 2.99 -9.74
CA GLN A 229 -31.26 2.90 -10.86
C GLN A 229 -30.76 2.02 -12.00
N ASP A 230 -29.45 1.92 -12.16
CA ASP A 230 -28.80 1.20 -13.25
C ASP A 230 -27.84 0.11 -12.75
N GLU A 231 -27.51 -0.80 -13.65
CA GLU A 231 -26.60 -1.90 -13.38
C GLU A 231 -25.14 -1.43 -13.15
N PRO A 232 -24.57 -0.49 -13.93
CA PRO A 232 -23.24 0.06 -13.67
C PRO A 232 -23.11 0.69 -12.28
N GLY A 233 -24.13 1.41 -11.81
CA GLY A 233 -24.13 1.97 -10.46
C GLY A 233 -24.09 0.89 -9.38
N ARG A 234 -24.87 -0.18 -9.52
CA ARG A 234 -24.82 -1.34 -8.61
C ARG A 234 -23.46 -2.03 -8.65
N ALA A 235 -22.90 -2.22 -9.83
CA ALA A 235 -21.57 -2.79 -10.00
C ALA A 235 -20.48 -1.95 -9.29
N GLY A 236 -20.56 -0.62 -9.39
CA GLY A 236 -19.66 0.29 -8.67
C GLY A 236 -19.78 0.16 -7.15
N ILE A 237 -21.00 0.00 -6.61
CA ILE A 237 -21.21 -0.22 -5.17
C ILE A 237 -20.56 -1.54 -4.74
N TRP A 238 -20.76 -2.64 -5.47
CA TRP A 238 -20.18 -3.93 -5.18
C TRP A 238 -18.64 -3.93 -5.26
N PHE A 239 -18.08 -3.25 -6.26
CA PHE A 239 -16.64 -3.09 -6.40
C PHE A 239 -16.03 -2.40 -5.17
N ASN A 240 -16.60 -1.26 -4.74
CA ASN A 240 -16.12 -0.53 -3.57
C ASN A 240 -16.31 -1.34 -2.27
N LEU A 241 -17.45 -2.03 -2.15
CA LEU A 241 -17.73 -2.91 -1.02
C LEU A 241 -16.70 -4.02 -0.91
N ARG A 242 -16.35 -4.68 -2.03
CA ARG A 242 -15.31 -5.71 -2.06
C ARG A 242 -13.99 -5.20 -1.50
N GLN A 243 -13.54 -4.02 -1.95
CA GLN A 243 -12.30 -3.42 -1.46
C GLN A 243 -12.33 -3.14 0.05
N ALA A 244 -13.47 -2.79 0.61
CA ALA A 244 -13.65 -2.58 2.04
C ALA A 244 -13.67 -3.92 2.81
N LEU A 245 -14.39 -4.92 2.31
CA LEU A 245 -14.53 -6.23 2.95
C LEU A 245 -13.22 -7.01 2.99
N LEU A 246 -12.37 -6.89 1.96
CA LEU A 246 -11.05 -7.52 1.91
C LEU A 246 -10.06 -7.02 2.98
N ARG A 247 -10.34 -5.86 3.58
CA ARG A 247 -9.51 -5.28 4.66
C ARG A 247 -9.93 -5.72 6.05
N LEU A 248 -11.05 -6.43 6.18
CA LEU A 248 -11.56 -6.88 7.48
C LEU A 248 -10.74 -8.07 8.00
N ASP A 249 -10.48 -8.07 9.32
CA ASP A 249 -9.74 -9.15 9.98
C ASP A 249 -10.52 -10.47 10.06
N LYS A 250 -11.83 -10.46 9.74
CA LYS A 250 -12.74 -11.61 9.83
C LYS A 250 -13.32 -11.98 8.47
N PRO A 251 -12.63 -12.77 7.64
CA PRO A 251 -13.08 -13.10 6.28
C PRO A 251 -14.47 -13.76 6.23
N GLN A 252 -14.81 -14.63 7.20
CA GLN A 252 -16.11 -15.28 7.26
C GLN A 252 -17.26 -14.28 7.51
N ALA A 253 -17.03 -13.26 8.34
CA ALA A 253 -18.04 -12.23 8.60
C ALA A 253 -18.23 -11.34 7.37
N ALA A 254 -17.14 -11.00 6.67
CA ALA A 254 -17.17 -10.27 5.40
C ALA A 254 -17.96 -11.05 4.34
N LEU A 255 -17.70 -12.35 4.20
CA LEU A 255 -18.42 -13.24 3.30
C LEU A 255 -19.91 -13.31 3.65
N GLY A 256 -20.25 -13.47 4.93
CA GLY A 256 -21.66 -13.51 5.39
C GLY A 256 -22.44 -12.25 5.02
N LEU A 257 -21.83 -11.06 5.17
CA LEU A 257 -22.45 -9.80 4.73
C LEU A 257 -22.64 -9.77 3.20
N ALA A 258 -21.62 -10.15 2.42
CA ALA A 258 -21.71 -10.18 0.97
C ALA A 258 -22.80 -11.15 0.48
N GLU A 259 -22.90 -12.36 1.06
CA GLU A 259 -23.95 -13.33 0.76
C GLU A 259 -25.35 -12.80 1.10
N GLN A 260 -25.50 -12.11 2.22
CA GLN A 260 -26.77 -11.50 2.62
C GLN A 260 -27.22 -10.46 1.57
N LEU A 261 -26.30 -9.59 1.13
CA LEU A 261 -26.59 -8.56 0.14
C LEU A 261 -26.87 -9.16 -1.25
N ALA A 262 -26.14 -10.18 -1.67
CA ALA A 262 -26.33 -10.84 -2.95
C ALA A 262 -27.69 -11.57 -3.05
N ARG A 263 -28.18 -12.15 -1.95
CA ARG A 263 -29.54 -12.78 -1.90
C ARG A 263 -30.66 -11.79 -2.11
N ALA A 264 -30.43 -10.51 -1.85
CA ALA A 264 -31.46 -9.47 -2.09
C ALA A 264 -31.68 -9.16 -3.59
N GLY A 265 -30.93 -9.79 -4.49
CA GLY A 265 -31.18 -9.89 -5.92
C GLY A 265 -31.02 -8.58 -6.69
N SER A 266 -29.78 -8.20 -6.98
CA SER A 266 -29.52 -7.09 -7.91
C SER A 266 -28.49 -7.52 -8.95
N ALA A 267 -28.86 -7.49 -10.23
CA ALA A 267 -27.90 -7.62 -11.32
C ALA A 267 -26.82 -6.52 -11.15
N ALA A 268 -25.55 -6.88 -11.23
CA ALA A 268 -24.43 -5.99 -10.97
C ALA A 268 -23.22 -6.29 -11.90
N GLN A 269 -23.49 -6.66 -13.15
CA GLN A 269 -22.46 -7.02 -14.15
C GLN A 269 -21.46 -8.07 -13.64
N GLY A 270 -21.93 -8.97 -12.77
CA GLY A 270 -21.11 -10.01 -12.14
C GLY A 270 -20.22 -9.54 -10.97
N GLU A 271 -20.31 -8.28 -10.54
CA GLU A 271 -19.50 -7.76 -9.42
C GLU A 271 -19.89 -8.36 -8.06
N ASP A 272 -21.17 -8.67 -7.85
CA ASP A 272 -21.64 -9.43 -6.71
C ASP A 272 -21.02 -10.84 -6.66
N GLN A 273 -21.02 -11.55 -7.79
CA GLN A 273 -20.41 -12.88 -7.92
C GLN A 273 -18.88 -12.81 -7.79
N THR A 274 -18.25 -11.77 -8.36
CA THR A 274 -16.82 -11.53 -8.20
C THR A 274 -16.46 -11.31 -6.73
N THR A 275 -17.25 -10.51 -6.02
CA THR A 275 -17.06 -10.26 -4.58
C THR A 275 -17.15 -11.55 -3.78
N LEU A 276 -18.17 -12.37 -4.02
CA LEU A 276 -18.33 -13.66 -3.34
C LEU A 276 -17.18 -14.63 -3.66
N ALA A 277 -16.74 -14.69 -4.93
CA ALA A 277 -15.64 -15.56 -5.34
C ALA A 277 -14.32 -15.19 -4.62
N VAL A 278 -13.98 -13.90 -4.61
CA VAL A 278 -12.74 -13.41 -3.97
C VAL A 278 -12.77 -13.60 -2.46
N LEU A 279 -13.90 -13.32 -1.79
CA LEU A 279 -14.05 -13.53 -0.34
C LEU A 279 -14.02 -15.02 0.04
N LEU A 280 -14.54 -15.91 -0.82
CA LEU A 280 -14.42 -17.35 -0.62
C LEU A 280 -12.96 -17.81 -0.68
N VAL A 281 -12.15 -17.26 -1.59
CA VAL A 281 -10.70 -17.53 -1.63
C VAL A 281 -10.05 -17.07 -0.33
N GLN A 282 -10.33 -15.84 0.10
CA GLN A 282 -9.76 -15.29 1.34
C GLN A 282 -10.18 -16.07 2.60
N SER A 283 -11.39 -16.62 2.61
CA SER A 283 -11.87 -17.47 3.72
C SER A 283 -11.34 -18.91 3.69
N GLY A 284 -10.59 -19.30 2.65
CA GLY A 284 -10.09 -20.67 2.47
C GLY A 284 -11.16 -21.68 2.06
N SER A 285 -12.29 -21.22 1.50
CA SER A 285 -13.41 -22.11 1.13
C SER A 285 -13.10 -22.96 -0.11
N SER A 286 -13.38 -24.26 -0.03
CA SER A 286 -13.26 -25.20 -1.16
C SER A 286 -14.23 -24.88 -2.32
N ALA A 287 -15.29 -24.12 -2.07
CA ALA A 287 -16.24 -23.69 -3.09
C ALA A 287 -15.70 -22.55 -3.99
N ALA A 288 -14.55 -21.96 -3.65
CA ALA A 288 -14.00 -20.80 -4.36
C ALA A 288 -13.80 -21.06 -5.87
N ALA A 289 -13.27 -22.22 -6.25
CA ALA A 289 -12.99 -22.55 -7.65
C ALA A 289 -14.26 -22.54 -8.53
N GLY A 290 -15.35 -23.15 -8.06
CA GLY A 290 -16.63 -23.13 -8.76
C GLY A 290 -17.20 -21.71 -8.89
N ARG A 291 -17.09 -20.93 -7.83
CA ARG A 291 -17.56 -19.53 -7.81
C ARG A 291 -16.75 -18.62 -8.74
N ILE A 292 -15.41 -18.81 -8.79
CA ILE A 292 -14.56 -18.09 -9.74
C ILE A 292 -14.95 -18.39 -11.19
N ALA A 293 -15.15 -19.66 -11.52
CA ALA A 293 -15.55 -20.06 -12.87
C ALA A 293 -16.89 -19.47 -13.29
N GLU A 294 -17.85 -19.36 -12.37
CA GLU A 294 -19.14 -18.71 -12.59
C GLU A 294 -19.00 -17.19 -12.75
N ALA A 295 -18.26 -16.55 -11.85
CA ALA A 295 -18.04 -15.10 -11.86
C ALA A 295 -17.30 -14.65 -13.14
N LEU A 296 -16.34 -15.42 -13.65
CA LEU A 296 -15.63 -15.11 -14.90
C LEU A 296 -16.54 -15.04 -16.12
N LYS A 297 -17.67 -15.81 -16.14
CA LYS A 297 -18.64 -15.75 -17.23
C LYS A 297 -19.45 -14.45 -17.21
N LEU A 298 -19.68 -13.90 -16.03
CA LEU A 298 -20.49 -12.70 -15.80
C LEU A 298 -19.65 -11.41 -15.75
N ALA A 299 -18.34 -11.51 -15.49
CA ALA A 299 -17.48 -10.35 -15.33
C ALA A 299 -17.30 -9.61 -16.66
N GLU A 300 -17.88 -8.43 -16.77
CA GLU A 300 -17.72 -7.53 -17.91
C GLU A 300 -16.52 -6.59 -17.71
N ARG A 301 -16.26 -6.18 -16.47
CA ARG A 301 -15.18 -5.25 -16.14
C ARG A 301 -13.82 -5.94 -16.17
N HIS A 302 -12.83 -5.30 -16.80
CA HIS A 302 -11.46 -5.81 -16.87
C HIS A 302 -10.80 -5.95 -15.49
N ALA A 303 -11.05 -5.00 -14.58
CA ALA A 303 -10.54 -5.06 -13.20
C ALA A 303 -11.04 -6.32 -12.47
N SER A 304 -12.34 -6.68 -12.62
CA SER A 304 -12.90 -7.87 -12.00
C SER A 304 -12.33 -9.15 -12.58
N ARG A 305 -12.09 -9.20 -13.89
CA ARG A 305 -11.42 -10.34 -14.55
C ARG A 305 -9.99 -10.51 -14.03
N LEU A 306 -9.27 -9.40 -13.80
CA LEU A 306 -7.93 -9.43 -13.24
C LEU A 306 -7.92 -9.99 -11.82
N GLU A 307 -8.80 -9.50 -10.95
CA GLU A 307 -8.93 -9.99 -9.57
C GLU A 307 -9.32 -11.47 -9.50
N LEU A 308 -10.22 -11.92 -10.36
CA LEU A 308 -10.60 -13.33 -10.44
C LEU A 308 -9.45 -14.21 -10.92
N ALA A 309 -8.65 -13.74 -11.89
CA ALA A 309 -7.44 -14.45 -12.33
C ALA A 309 -6.40 -14.54 -11.21
N GLN A 310 -6.17 -13.45 -10.46
CA GLN A 310 -5.30 -13.46 -9.28
C GLN A 310 -5.80 -14.45 -8.21
N SER A 311 -7.11 -14.44 -7.94
CA SER A 311 -7.72 -15.36 -6.98
C SER A 311 -7.60 -16.82 -7.41
N ALA A 312 -7.72 -17.10 -8.73
CA ALA A 312 -7.51 -18.43 -9.28
C ALA A 312 -6.06 -18.93 -9.09
N LEU A 313 -5.09 -18.03 -9.26
CA LEU A 313 -3.68 -18.34 -9.00
C LEU A 313 -3.42 -18.65 -7.52
N GLN A 314 -4.02 -17.89 -6.60
CA GLN A 314 -3.89 -18.13 -5.15
C GLN A 314 -4.35 -19.53 -4.74
N ILE A 315 -5.41 -20.05 -5.35
CA ILE A 315 -5.89 -21.42 -5.10
C ILE A 315 -5.28 -22.46 -6.06
N LYS A 316 -4.19 -22.10 -6.77
CA LYS A 316 -3.45 -22.96 -7.71
C LYS A 316 -4.31 -23.51 -8.87
N ARG A 317 -5.36 -22.79 -9.28
CA ARG A 317 -6.21 -23.12 -10.43
C ARG A 317 -5.77 -22.32 -11.66
N GLN A 318 -4.62 -22.70 -12.22
CA GLN A 318 -4.02 -22.06 -13.39
C GLN A 318 -4.94 -22.12 -14.62
N ASP A 319 -5.72 -23.18 -14.76
CA ASP A 319 -6.72 -23.38 -15.80
C ASP A 319 -7.80 -22.28 -15.82
N LEU A 320 -8.15 -21.72 -14.66
CA LEU A 320 -9.11 -20.62 -14.56
C LEU A 320 -8.46 -19.24 -14.81
N ALA A 321 -7.16 -19.10 -14.62
CA ALA A 321 -6.46 -17.82 -14.74
C ALA A 321 -5.99 -17.52 -16.18
N GLN A 322 -5.53 -18.50 -16.93
CA GLN A 322 -4.86 -18.28 -18.22
C GLN A 322 -5.73 -17.54 -19.24
N LEU A 323 -6.90 -18.03 -19.55
CA LEU A 323 -7.77 -17.47 -20.60
C LEU A 323 -8.23 -16.02 -20.28
N PRO A 324 -8.65 -15.69 -19.06
CA PRO A 324 -8.95 -14.29 -18.67
C PRO A 324 -7.75 -13.36 -18.85
N LEU A 325 -6.54 -13.78 -18.47
CA LEU A 325 -5.33 -12.98 -18.63
C LEU A 325 -4.99 -12.72 -20.10
N GLU A 326 -5.07 -13.76 -20.95
CA GLU A 326 -4.88 -13.61 -22.39
C GLU A 326 -5.89 -12.64 -23.03
N ARG A 327 -7.15 -12.66 -22.58
CA ARG A 327 -8.16 -11.72 -23.03
C ARG A 327 -7.84 -10.30 -22.59
N LEU A 328 -7.47 -10.10 -21.33
CA LEU A 328 -7.10 -8.79 -20.80
C LEU A 328 -5.93 -8.16 -21.56
N ILE A 329 -4.94 -8.96 -21.94
CA ILE A 329 -3.79 -8.49 -22.74
C ILE A 329 -4.23 -7.96 -24.11
N ARG A 330 -5.28 -8.56 -24.71
CA ARG A 330 -5.78 -8.15 -26.03
C ARG A 330 -6.82 -7.03 -25.98
N GLU A 331 -7.70 -7.04 -24.96
CA GLU A 331 -8.94 -6.28 -24.95
C GLU A 331 -8.89 -5.05 -24.02
N ALA A 332 -8.03 -5.05 -22.98
CA ALA A 332 -7.99 -3.95 -22.04
C ALA A 332 -7.39 -2.68 -22.68
N GLU A 333 -8.11 -1.57 -22.57
CA GLU A 333 -7.62 -0.25 -23.00
C GLU A 333 -6.62 0.33 -21.99
N ASP A 334 -6.80 0.01 -20.70
CA ASP A 334 -5.91 0.43 -19.62
C ASP A 334 -4.57 -0.31 -19.70
N ARG A 335 -3.52 0.45 -20.00
CA ARG A 335 -2.15 -0.03 -20.08
C ARG A 335 -1.66 -0.68 -18.77
N GLN A 336 -2.11 -0.18 -17.63
CA GLN A 336 -1.74 -0.75 -16.33
C GLN A 336 -2.36 -2.14 -16.14
N VAL A 337 -3.64 -2.31 -16.46
CA VAL A 337 -4.33 -3.61 -16.44
C VAL A 337 -3.66 -4.60 -17.40
N GLN A 338 -3.31 -4.16 -18.61
CA GLN A 338 -2.55 -4.99 -19.55
C GLN A 338 -1.20 -5.44 -18.99
N SER A 339 -0.44 -4.52 -18.37
CA SER A 339 0.88 -4.84 -17.80
C SER A 339 0.76 -5.85 -16.67
N GLN A 340 -0.22 -5.67 -15.78
CA GLN A 340 -0.49 -6.61 -14.70
C GLN A 340 -0.90 -7.99 -15.23
N ALA A 341 -1.75 -8.05 -16.27
CA ALA A 341 -2.13 -9.31 -16.90
C ALA A 341 -0.93 -10.01 -17.56
N LEU A 342 -0.05 -9.26 -18.23
CA LEU A 342 1.19 -9.79 -18.81
C LEU A 342 2.11 -10.39 -17.75
N LEU A 343 2.34 -9.69 -16.64
CA LEU A 343 3.19 -10.15 -15.55
C LEU A 343 2.63 -11.40 -14.90
N LEU A 344 1.32 -11.44 -14.62
CA LEU A 344 0.67 -12.61 -14.05
C LEU A 344 0.69 -13.82 -14.99
N LEU A 345 0.49 -13.61 -16.30
CA LEU A 345 0.55 -14.70 -17.27
C LEU A 345 1.97 -15.23 -17.44
N ALA A 346 2.98 -14.35 -17.46
CA ALA A 346 4.38 -14.75 -17.50
C ALA A 346 4.78 -15.53 -16.23
N GLN A 347 4.30 -15.10 -15.06
CA GLN A 347 4.48 -15.83 -13.80
C GLN A 347 3.83 -17.21 -13.87
N LEU A 348 2.59 -17.31 -14.32
CA LEU A 348 1.87 -18.57 -14.49
C LEU A 348 2.64 -19.53 -15.41
N MET A 349 3.12 -19.04 -16.54
CA MET A 349 3.91 -19.84 -17.49
C MET A 349 5.22 -20.33 -16.87
N ARG A 350 5.88 -19.50 -16.08
CA ARG A 350 7.10 -19.88 -15.34
C ARG A 350 6.83 -21.01 -14.34
N GLU A 351 5.72 -20.93 -13.59
CA GLU A 351 5.33 -21.92 -12.59
C GLU A 351 4.85 -23.24 -13.23
N SER A 352 4.42 -23.20 -14.49
CA SER A 352 3.96 -24.33 -15.29
C SER A 352 5.05 -24.95 -16.18
N GLU A 353 6.34 -24.72 -15.88
CA GLU A 353 7.50 -25.18 -16.67
C GLU A 353 7.54 -24.63 -18.10
N ARG A 354 6.81 -23.57 -18.39
CA ARG A 354 6.73 -22.85 -19.68
C ARG A 354 7.49 -21.53 -19.64
N ALA A 355 8.64 -21.49 -18.97
CA ALA A 355 9.40 -20.25 -18.73
C ALA A 355 9.80 -19.55 -20.05
N GLU A 356 10.11 -20.31 -21.10
CA GLU A 356 10.42 -19.77 -22.43
C GLU A 356 9.24 -18.98 -23.02
N GLU A 357 8.02 -19.51 -22.93
CA GLU A 357 6.82 -18.82 -23.42
C GLU A 357 6.55 -17.53 -22.64
N GLY A 358 6.75 -17.57 -21.30
CA GLY A 358 6.63 -16.38 -20.45
C GLY A 358 7.62 -15.29 -20.82
N PHE A 359 8.88 -15.67 -21.09
CA PHE A 359 9.89 -14.74 -21.59
C PHE A 359 9.48 -14.12 -22.93
N GLN A 360 9.11 -14.96 -23.93
CA GLN A 360 8.70 -14.49 -25.26
C GLN A 360 7.50 -13.54 -25.20
N LEU A 361 6.56 -13.77 -24.28
CA LEU A 361 5.41 -12.89 -24.06
C LEU A 361 5.84 -11.48 -23.63
N LEU A 362 6.78 -11.40 -22.68
CA LEU A 362 7.33 -10.13 -22.20
C LEU A 362 8.20 -9.45 -23.26
N ASP A 363 9.06 -10.20 -23.93
CA ASP A 363 9.94 -9.71 -25.00
C ASP A 363 9.13 -9.13 -26.17
N ALA A 364 8.10 -9.83 -26.65
CA ALA A 364 7.21 -9.32 -27.70
C ALA A 364 6.46 -8.06 -27.28
N SER A 365 6.12 -7.93 -26.01
CA SER A 365 5.48 -6.72 -25.49
C SER A 365 6.46 -5.54 -25.44
N LEU A 366 7.69 -5.75 -24.99
CA LEU A 366 8.76 -4.75 -24.96
C LEU A 366 9.26 -4.37 -26.35
N ALA A 367 9.23 -5.29 -27.32
CA ALA A 367 9.53 -4.99 -28.71
C ALA A 367 8.55 -3.95 -29.33
N ARG A 368 7.28 -3.97 -28.90
CA ARG A 368 6.25 -3.00 -29.33
C ARG A 368 6.37 -1.67 -28.59
N ASP A 369 6.71 -1.72 -27.31
CA ASP A 369 6.84 -0.57 -26.44
C ASP A 369 8.03 -0.71 -25.49
N PRO A 370 9.23 -0.32 -25.92
CA PRO A 370 10.46 -0.48 -25.15
C PRO A 370 10.48 0.29 -23.82
N ARG A 371 9.64 1.32 -23.66
CA ARG A 371 9.55 2.14 -22.44
C ARG A 371 8.53 1.62 -21.43
N ARG A 372 8.08 0.38 -21.55
CA ARG A 372 7.14 -0.25 -20.62
C ARG A 372 7.89 -0.70 -19.36
N VAL A 373 8.18 0.29 -18.51
CA VAL A 373 9.07 0.16 -17.34
C VAL A 373 8.62 -0.96 -16.39
N GLU A 374 7.30 -1.17 -16.30
CA GLU A 374 6.68 -2.17 -15.44
C GLU A 374 7.09 -3.61 -15.80
N LEU A 375 7.46 -3.86 -17.07
CA LEU A 375 7.83 -5.19 -17.54
C LEU A 375 9.33 -5.47 -17.52
N LEU A 376 10.19 -4.43 -17.45
CA LEU A 376 11.63 -4.56 -17.65
C LEU A 376 12.30 -5.44 -16.60
N TYR A 377 11.86 -5.34 -15.34
CA TYR A 377 12.41 -6.14 -14.25
C TYR A 377 12.11 -7.64 -14.45
N ASP A 378 10.83 -7.97 -14.63
CA ASP A 378 10.39 -9.37 -14.81
C ASP A 378 10.93 -9.98 -16.10
N HIS A 379 11.06 -9.18 -17.18
CA HIS A 379 11.72 -9.62 -18.41
C HIS A 379 13.20 -9.96 -18.17
N ALA A 380 13.91 -9.13 -17.40
CA ALA A 380 15.30 -9.41 -17.05
C ALA A 380 15.43 -10.68 -16.20
N MET A 381 14.57 -10.87 -15.20
CA MET A 381 14.57 -12.08 -14.36
C MET A 381 14.20 -13.34 -15.16
N ALA A 382 13.28 -13.21 -16.12
CA ALA A 382 12.96 -14.31 -17.03
C ALA A 382 14.13 -14.65 -17.96
N ALA A 383 14.82 -13.65 -18.50
CA ALA A 383 16.01 -13.82 -19.32
C ALA A 383 17.18 -14.45 -18.54
N GLU A 384 17.40 -14.02 -17.31
CA GLU A 384 18.44 -14.59 -16.43
C GLU A 384 18.19 -16.08 -16.16
N ARG A 385 16.97 -16.44 -15.80
CA ARG A 385 16.58 -17.84 -15.57
C ARG A 385 16.80 -18.74 -16.79
N LEU A 386 16.67 -18.17 -17.99
CA LEU A 386 16.96 -18.83 -19.28
C LEU A 386 18.44 -18.71 -19.70
N ASN A 387 19.29 -18.21 -18.80
CA ASN A 387 20.72 -17.96 -19.05
C ASN A 387 21.01 -17.00 -20.24
N ARG A 388 20.06 -16.08 -20.53
CA ARG A 388 20.18 -15.03 -21.55
C ARG A 388 20.71 -13.74 -20.96
N LEU A 389 21.96 -13.77 -20.52
CA LEU A 389 22.56 -12.74 -19.65
C LEU A 389 22.63 -11.36 -20.29
N GLU A 390 22.97 -11.29 -21.57
CA GLU A 390 23.05 -10.03 -22.32
C GLU A 390 21.68 -9.32 -22.39
N VAL A 391 20.60 -10.12 -22.54
CA VAL A 391 19.24 -9.60 -22.54
C VAL A 391 18.83 -9.10 -21.16
N ALA A 392 19.16 -9.87 -20.13
CA ALA A 392 18.89 -9.48 -18.72
C ALA A 392 19.62 -8.16 -18.38
N GLU A 393 20.93 -8.08 -18.67
CA GLU A 393 21.73 -6.88 -18.45
C GLU A 393 21.16 -5.67 -19.19
N LYS A 394 20.81 -5.82 -20.47
CA LYS A 394 20.23 -4.74 -21.26
C LYS A 394 18.94 -4.21 -20.63
N SER A 395 18.04 -5.09 -20.20
CA SER A 395 16.77 -4.69 -19.58
C SER A 395 16.95 -4.03 -18.22
N LEU A 396 17.89 -4.53 -17.39
CA LEU A 396 18.20 -3.91 -16.10
C LEU A 396 18.84 -2.54 -16.26
N ARG A 397 19.77 -2.36 -17.22
CA ARG A 397 20.37 -1.05 -17.48
C ARG A 397 19.33 -0.05 -17.98
N GLN A 398 18.44 -0.48 -18.85
CA GLN A 398 17.33 0.34 -19.32
C GLN A 398 16.38 0.72 -18.18
N LEU A 399 16.08 -0.21 -17.28
CA LEU A 399 15.27 0.08 -16.09
C LEU A 399 15.94 1.08 -15.17
N ILE A 400 17.24 0.95 -14.93
CA ILE A 400 18.04 1.88 -14.12
C ILE A 400 18.02 3.29 -14.74
N GLU A 401 18.17 3.40 -16.05
CA GLU A 401 18.10 4.68 -16.78
C GLU A 401 16.72 5.34 -16.62
N LEU A 402 15.64 4.58 -16.77
CA LEU A 402 14.27 5.08 -16.69
C LEU A 402 13.79 5.30 -15.25
N ARG A 403 14.32 4.54 -14.29
CA ARG A 403 13.99 4.57 -12.86
C ARG A 403 15.24 4.54 -11.98
N PRO A 404 16.01 5.63 -11.85
CA PRO A 404 17.28 5.67 -11.12
C PRO A 404 17.18 5.39 -9.61
N LYS A 405 15.96 5.32 -9.07
CA LYS A 405 15.70 4.97 -7.66
C LYS A 405 15.23 3.52 -7.47
N HIS A 406 15.33 2.68 -8.48
CA HIS A 406 14.88 1.29 -8.39
C HIS A 406 15.99 0.38 -7.80
N ALA A 407 16.04 0.27 -6.48
CA ALA A 407 17.08 -0.46 -5.76
C ALA A 407 17.30 -1.89 -6.27
N HIS A 408 16.21 -2.66 -6.44
CA HIS A 408 16.30 -4.04 -6.89
C HIS A 408 16.86 -4.21 -8.32
N ALA A 409 16.77 -3.20 -9.20
CA ALA A 409 17.38 -3.28 -10.53
C ALA A 409 18.91 -3.19 -10.44
N TYR A 410 19.43 -2.30 -9.59
CA TYR A 410 20.86 -2.23 -9.30
C TYR A 410 21.35 -3.52 -8.66
N ASN A 411 20.62 -4.02 -7.66
CA ASN A 411 20.95 -5.26 -6.98
C ASN A 411 21.01 -6.46 -7.94
N ALA A 412 19.96 -6.65 -8.75
CA ALA A 412 19.89 -7.77 -9.68
C ALA A 412 21.05 -7.74 -10.70
N LEU A 413 21.38 -6.56 -11.24
CA LEU A 413 22.50 -6.43 -12.16
C LEU A 413 23.85 -6.70 -11.44
N GLY A 414 24.06 -6.11 -10.27
CA GLY A 414 25.27 -6.32 -9.49
C GLY A 414 25.46 -7.76 -9.06
N TYR A 415 24.42 -8.41 -8.55
CA TYR A 415 24.44 -9.83 -8.18
C TYR A 415 24.73 -10.74 -9.38
N ALA A 416 24.07 -10.51 -10.51
CA ALA A 416 24.30 -11.29 -11.73
C ALA A 416 25.76 -11.22 -12.22
N LEU A 417 26.42 -10.09 -12.08
CA LEU A 417 27.84 -9.92 -12.38
C LEU A 417 28.74 -10.63 -11.36
N ALA A 418 28.43 -10.46 -10.06
CA ALA A 418 29.18 -11.05 -8.97
C ALA A 418 29.13 -12.58 -8.98
N ASP A 419 27.95 -13.13 -9.18
CA ASP A 419 27.76 -14.59 -9.21
C ASP A 419 28.58 -15.25 -10.31
N ARG A 420 28.69 -14.59 -11.46
CA ARG A 420 29.51 -15.07 -12.61
C ARG A 420 30.99 -14.70 -12.50
N ASN A 421 31.39 -14.04 -11.43
CA ASN A 421 32.75 -13.59 -11.19
C ASN A 421 33.31 -12.67 -12.30
N ILE A 422 32.46 -11.81 -12.86
CA ILE A 422 32.82 -10.86 -13.93
C ILE A 422 32.56 -9.43 -13.47
N ARG A 423 33.41 -8.50 -13.89
CA ARG A 423 33.27 -7.05 -13.60
C ARG A 423 32.94 -6.78 -12.13
N LEU A 424 33.69 -7.40 -11.20
CA LEU A 424 33.41 -7.35 -9.75
C LEU A 424 33.42 -5.94 -9.18
N ASP A 425 34.23 -5.01 -9.73
CA ASP A 425 34.25 -3.61 -9.30
C ASP A 425 32.92 -2.91 -9.66
N GLU A 426 32.42 -3.14 -10.86
CA GLU A 426 31.10 -2.63 -11.27
C GLU A 426 29.99 -3.28 -10.45
N ALA A 427 30.06 -4.59 -10.21
CA ALA A 427 29.10 -5.32 -9.40
C ALA A 427 28.98 -4.72 -8.00
N GLN A 428 30.11 -4.43 -7.36
CA GLN A 428 30.13 -3.82 -6.04
C GLN A 428 29.51 -2.41 -6.06
N GLN A 429 29.87 -1.56 -7.02
CA GLN A 429 29.29 -0.20 -7.14
C GLN A 429 27.77 -0.23 -7.32
N LEU A 430 27.26 -1.17 -8.12
CA LEU A 430 25.82 -1.34 -8.33
C LEU A 430 25.12 -1.77 -7.03
N ILE A 431 25.69 -2.72 -6.28
CA ILE A 431 25.11 -3.19 -5.02
C ILE A 431 25.24 -2.11 -3.93
N GLU A 432 26.34 -1.35 -3.90
CA GLU A 432 26.47 -0.17 -3.02
C GLU A 432 25.36 0.84 -3.29
N LYS A 433 25.07 1.10 -4.59
CA LYS A 433 23.95 1.97 -4.96
C LYS A 433 22.60 1.41 -4.55
N ALA A 434 22.40 0.11 -4.64
CA ALA A 434 21.20 -0.54 -4.14
C ALA A 434 21.05 -0.40 -2.62
N LEU A 435 22.14 -0.56 -1.85
CA LEU A 435 22.16 -0.37 -0.39
C LEU A 435 21.87 1.08 0.03
N GLU A 436 22.37 2.08 -0.71
CA GLU A 436 22.01 3.48 -0.46
C GLU A 436 20.51 3.72 -0.58
N LEU A 437 19.86 3.05 -1.55
CA LEU A 437 18.42 3.19 -1.81
C LEU A 437 17.55 2.36 -0.87
N ALA A 438 18.04 1.21 -0.39
CA ALA A 438 17.31 0.30 0.48
C ALA A 438 18.27 -0.35 1.50
N PRO A 439 18.71 0.37 2.55
CA PRO A 439 19.79 -0.04 3.45
C PRO A 439 19.44 -1.21 4.39
N GLU A 440 18.16 -1.53 4.55
CA GLU A 440 17.70 -2.60 5.43
C GLU A 440 17.11 -3.80 4.67
N ASP A 441 17.22 -3.82 3.35
CA ASP A 441 16.76 -4.96 2.55
C ASP A 441 17.73 -6.14 2.71
N PRO A 442 17.28 -7.28 3.26
CA PRO A 442 18.16 -8.42 3.54
C PRO A 442 18.79 -9.03 2.29
N HIS A 443 18.09 -9.01 1.15
CA HIS A 443 18.60 -9.57 -0.11
C HIS A 443 19.67 -8.68 -0.74
N ILE A 444 19.56 -7.36 -0.58
CA ILE A 444 20.61 -6.42 -1.03
C ILE A 444 21.84 -6.52 -0.14
N ILE A 445 21.63 -6.67 1.17
CA ILE A 445 22.72 -6.89 2.14
C ILE A 445 23.45 -8.21 1.86
N ASP A 446 22.70 -9.28 1.55
CA ASP A 446 23.24 -10.58 1.13
C ASP A 446 24.09 -10.44 -0.13
N SER A 447 23.59 -9.75 -1.15
CA SER A 447 24.32 -9.50 -2.40
C SER A 447 25.63 -8.75 -2.16
N MET A 448 25.67 -7.80 -1.20
CA MET A 448 26.92 -7.14 -0.80
C MET A 448 27.90 -8.15 -0.17
N GLY A 449 27.43 -9.00 0.71
CA GLY A 449 28.24 -10.09 1.27
C GLY A 449 28.77 -11.02 0.18
N TRP A 450 27.92 -11.36 -0.80
CA TRP A 450 28.31 -12.22 -1.92
C TRP A 450 29.39 -11.61 -2.80
N VAL A 451 29.27 -10.32 -3.21
CA VAL A 451 30.29 -9.67 -4.03
C VAL A 451 31.62 -9.55 -3.28
N LEU A 452 31.60 -9.27 -1.97
CA LEU A 452 32.82 -9.25 -1.15
C LEU A 452 33.48 -10.63 -1.06
N TYR A 453 32.70 -11.70 -0.92
CA TYR A 453 33.17 -13.07 -1.00
C TYR A 453 33.87 -13.36 -2.33
N ARG A 454 33.23 -13.00 -3.46
CA ARG A 454 33.79 -13.19 -4.81
C ARG A 454 35.07 -12.39 -5.03
N ARG A 455 35.23 -11.26 -4.34
CA ARG A 455 36.47 -10.45 -4.32
C ARG A 455 37.55 -10.98 -3.35
N GLY A 456 37.26 -12.03 -2.56
CA GLY A 456 38.18 -12.62 -1.59
C GLY A 456 38.21 -11.94 -0.23
N ASN A 457 37.33 -10.95 0.04
CA ASN A 457 37.18 -10.33 1.34
C ASN A 457 36.23 -11.15 2.21
N LEU A 458 36.75 -12.22 2.83
CA LEU A 458 35.93 -13.16 3.61
C LEU A 458 35.36 -12.56 4.88
N GLU A 459 36.12 -11.68 5.56
CA GLU A 459 35.70 -11.03 6.79
C GLU A 459 34.56 -10.06 6.54
N GLY A 460 34.67 -9.19 5.52
CA GLY A 460 33.61 -8.29 5.11
C GLY A 460 32.36 -9.04 4.64
N ALA A 461 32.55 -10.12 3.88
CA ALA A 461 31.45 -10.98 3.44
C ALA A 461 30.69 -11.58 4.64
N LEU A 462 31.42 -12.08 5.65
CA LEU A 462 30.82 -12.66 6.86
C LEU A 462 29.97 -11.63 7.61
N GLU A 463 30.43 -10.40 7.75
CA GLU A 463 29.72 -9.33 8.46
C GLU A 463 28.35 -9.04 7.77
N TYR A 464 28.38 -8.81 6.46
CA TYR A 464 27.16 -8.52 5.69
C TYR A 464 26.19 -9.70 5.67
N LEU A 465 26.66 -10.91 5.44
CA LEU A 465 25.82 -12.11 5.40
C LEU A 465 25.20 -12.43 6.76
N GLN A 466 25.94 -12.25 7.85
CA GLN A 466 25.38 -12.38 9.20
C GLN A 466 24.32 -11.31 9.48
N ARG A 467 24.53 -10.08 8.99
CA ARG A 467 23.51 -9.02 9.10
C ARG A 467 22.26 -9.37 8.33
N ALA A 468 22.38 -9.82 7.07
CA ALA A 468 21.27 -10.24 6.23
C ALA A 468 20.48 -11.37 6.90
N TYR A 469 21.16 -12.41 7.38
CA TYR A 469 20.56 -13.56 8.02
C TYR A 469 19.85 -13.22 9.34
N ARG A 470 20.35 -12.25 10.11
CA ARG A 470 19.65 -11.75 11.32
C ARG A 470 18.37 -11.00 10.99
N LEU A 471 18.33 -10.28 9.87
CA LEU A 471 17.13 -9.56 9.41
C LEU A 471 16.09 -10.54 8.86
N GLN A 472 16.54 -11.51 8.09
CA GLN A 472 15.69 -12.54 7.49
C GLN A 472 16.47 -13.86 7.41
N ALA A 473 16.02 -14.85 8.18
CA ALA A 473 16.60 -16.21 8.14
C ALA A 473 16.09 -16.97 6.92
N ASP A 474 16.50 -16.52 5.74
CA ASP A 474 16.18 -17.09 4.43
C ASP A 474 17.12 -18.24 4.08
N ALA A 475 16.67 -19.21 3.26
CA ALA A 475 17.46 -20.38 2.90
C ALA A 475 18.65 -20.03 1.99
N GLU A 476 18.49 -19.10 1.05
CA GLU A 476 19.54 -18.67 0.13
C GLU A 476 20.63 -17.89 0.88
N ILE A 477 20.23 -16.95 1.74
CA ILE A 477 21.14 -16.22 2.63
C ILE A 477 21.93 -17.20 3.53
N ALA A 478 21.25 -18.22 4.06
CA ALA A 478 21.93 -19.26 4.85
C ALA A 478 22.97 -20.04 4.04
N VAL A 479 22.71 -20.28 2.76
CA VAL A 479 23.67 -20.97 1.86
C VAL A 479 24.90 -20.11 1.65
N HIS A 480 24.75 -18.84 1.29
CA HIS A 480 25.88 -17.92 1.10
C HIS A 480 26.71 -17.74 2.38
N LEU A 481 26.05 -17.54 3.52
CA LEU A 481 26.72 -17.44 4.82
C LEU A 481 27.48 -18.73 5.16
N GLY A 482 26.86 -19.88 4.93
CA GLY A 482 27.50 -21.18 5.14
C GLY A 482 28.72 -21.37 4.26
N GLU A 483 28.69 -20.91 3.01
CA GLU A 483 29.85 -21.01 2.11
C GLU A 483 31.04 -20.15 2.58
N VAL A 484 30.77 -18.93 3.04
CA VAL A 484 31.81 -18.06 3.62
C VAL A 484 32.38 -18.67 4.90
N LEU A 485 31.56 -19.20 5.79
CA LEU A 485 31.99 -19.89 7.00
C LEU A 485 32.84 -21.14 6.67
N TRP A 486 32.43 -21.90 5.66
CA TRP A 486 33.19 -23.05 5.20
C TRP A 486 34.59 -22.68 4.72
N LYS A 487 34.71 -21.59 3.95
CA LYS A 487 36.01 -21.04 3.49
C LYS A 487 36.88 -20.51 4.63
N LEU A 488 36.28 -19.97 5.69
CA LEU A 488 36.93 -19.54 6.92
C LEU A 488 37.33 -20.70 7.86
N GLY A 489 37.01 -21.97 7.47
CA GLY A 489 37.30 -23.16 8.29
C GLY A 489 36.28 -23.44 9.40
N ARG A 490 35.21 -22.63 9.53
CA ARG A 490 34.11 -22.77 10.52
C ARG A 490 33.09 -23.80 10.03
N ARG A 491 33.54 -25.03 9.82
CA ARG A 491 32.78 -26.07 9.10
C ARG A 491 31.52 -26.50 9.83
N ASP A 492 31.57 -26.61 11.15
CA ASP A 492 30.40 -27.06 11.94
C ASP A 492 29.24 -26.07 11.83
N GLU A 493 29.54 -24.77 11.86
CA GLU A 493 28.54 -23.70 11.72
C GLU A 493 27.96 -23.69 10.29
N ALA A 494 28.79 -23.85 9.28
CA ALA A 494 28.33 -23.96 7.90
C ALA A 494 27.38 -25.14 7.71
N MET A 495 27.74 -26.32 8.25
CA MET A 495 26.94 -27.53 8.18
C MET A 495 25.57 -27.37 8.90
N GLU A 496 25.53 -26.67 10.02
CA GLU A 496 24.29 -26.40 10.74
C GLU A 496 23.36 -25.50 9.91
N LEU A 497 23.87 -24.39 9.35
CA LEU A 497 23.13 -23.50 8.47
C LEU A 497 22.55 -24.24 7.25
N TRP A 498 23.35 -25.03 6.57
CA TRP A 498 22.90 -25.80 5.40
C TRP A 498 21.87 -26.88 5.75
N ARG A 499 21.99 -27.56 6.91
CA ARG A 499 20.96 -28.47 7.39
C ARG A 499 19.64 -27.74 7.68
N ASN A 500 19.73 -26.55 8.23
CA ASN A 500 18.54 -25.70 8.47
C ASN A 500 17.89 -25.28 7.16
N ALA A 501 18.67 -24.77 6.20
CA ALA A 501 18.21 -24.39 4.87
C ALA A 501 17.55 -25.59 4.14
N ARG A 502 18.15 -26.79 4.21
CA ARG A 502 17.56 -28.01 3.62
C ARG A 502 16.23 -28.42 4.28
N ARG A 503 16.07 -28.16 5.58
CA ARG A 503 14.80 -28.47 6.29
C ARG A 503 13.70 -27.47 5.93
N SER A 504 14.04 -26.19 5.77
CA SER A 504 13.05 -25.17 5.35
C SER A 504 12.68 -25.30 3.89
N GLU A 505 13.66 -25.55 3.02
CA GLU A 505 13.49 -25.67 1.57
C GLU A 505 14.22 -26.89 0.98
N PRO A 506 13.64 -28.08 1.01
CA PRO A 506 14.30 -29.30 0.56
C PRO A 506 14.72 -29.28 -0.92
N GLY A 507 14.06 -28.47 -1.75
CA GLY A 507 14.31 -28.32 -3.19
C GLY A 507 15.24 -27.16 -3.58
N ASN A 508 15.86 -26.44 -2.61
CA ASN A 508 16.67 -25.28 -2.90
C ASN A 508 17.83 -25.60 -3.85
N ALA A 509 17.85 -24.96 -5.01
CA ALA A 509 18.84 -25.22 -6.07
C ALA A 509 20.24 -24.71 -5.68
N VAL A 510 20.30 -23.52 -5.08
CA VAL A 510 21.57 -22.88 -4.67
C VAL A 510 22.29 -23.75 -3.65
N LEU A 511 21.55 -24.32 -2.66
CA LEU A 511 22.12 -25.25 -1.69
C LEU A 511 22.68 -26.49 -2.39
N ARG A 512 21.93 -27.08 -3.30
CA ARG A 512 22.35 -28.31 -4.00
C ARG A 512 23.61 -28.07 -4.83
N GLU A 513 23.68 -26.96 -5.55
CA GLU A 513 24.83 -26.57 -6.36
C GLU A 513 26.07 -26.27 -5.49
N THR A 514 25.89 -25.53 -4.39
CA THR A 514 26.95 -25.23 -3.45
C THR A 514 27.53 -26.49 -2.82
N LEU A 515 26.68 -27.40 -2.33
CA LEU A 515 27.14 -28.66 -1.74
C LEU A 515 27.85 -29.56 -2.77
N GLY A 516 27.35 -29.60 -4.02
CA GLY A 516 27.98 -30.33 -5.10
C GLY A 516 29.35 -29.78 -5.45
N ARG A 517 29.51 -28.45 -5.55
CA ARG A 517 30.76 -27.77 -5.85
C ARG A 517 31.80 -27.91 -4.74
N LEU A 518 31.35 -27.96 -3.49
CA LEU A 518 32.23 -28.12 -2.33
C LEU A 518 32.46 -29.58 -1.92
N GLU A 519 31.84 -30.54 -2.62
CA GLU A 519 31.89 -31.97 -2.34
C GLU A 519 31.45 -32.32 -0.91
N VAL A 520 30.40 -31.63 -0.40
CA VAL A 520 29.89 -31.76 0.97
C VAL A 520 28.62 -32.59 0.98
N SER A 521 28.54 -33.55 1.90
CA SER A 521 27.33 -34.32 2.21
C SER A 521 26.77 -33.87 3.56
N LEU A 522 25.45 -33.56 3.62
CA LEU A 522 24.74 -33.11 4.83
C LEU A 522 24.07 -34.26 5.55
#